data_2114766071fc100d0db9808bf418776c
#
_entry.id   2114766071fc100d0db9808bf418776c
#
_cell.length_a   1.000
_cell.length_b   1.000
_cell.length_c   1.000
_cell.angle_alpha   90.00
_cell.angle_beta   90.00
_cell.angle_gamma   90.00
#
_symmetry.space_group_name_H-M   'P 1'
#
loop_
_entity.id
_entity.type
_entity.pdbx_description
1 polymer ?
#
loop_
_entity_poly.entity_id
_entity_poly.type
_entity_poly.pdbx_seq_one_letter_code
_entity_poly.pdbx_strand_id
1 'polypeptide(L)' 'MIEVYRGSDYFEAQLLKGLMQQDGLQVFLHGAALQGGLGEVPALGHLSITVNDANAEIARDIILAYERGDYSLEDDL' A
#
# COMPACT_ATOMS: atom_id res chain seq x y z
N MET A 1 4.07 -0.74 15.26
CA MET A 1 3.40 -0.61 13.95
C MET A 1 3.40 0.84 13.52
N ILE A 2 3.80 1.08 12.31
CA ILE A 2 3.88 2.44 11.78
C ILE A 2 3.07 2.50 10.50
N GLU A 3 2.24 3.54 10.38
CA GLU A 3 1.50 3.79 9.15
C GLU A 3 2.43 4.42 8.13
N VAL A 4 2.52 3.81 6.95
CA VAL A 4 3.39 4.30 5.89
C VAL A 4 2.62 4.79 4.68
N TYR A 5 1.33 4.51 4.60
CA TYR A 5 0.50 4.93 3.49
C TYR A 5 -0.92 5.20 3.98
N ARG A 6 -1.55 6.23 3.42
CA ARG A 6 -2.95 6.51 3.67
C ARG A 6 -3.55 7.07 2.39
N GLY A 7 -4.71 6.58 2.01
CA GLY A 7 -5.34 7.05 0.80
C GLY A 7 -6.71 6.46 0.60
N SER A 8 -7.28 6.73 -0.57
CA SER A 8 -8.61 6.25 -0.90
C SER A 8 -8.62 5.35 -2.13
N ASP A 9 -7.48 5.11 -2.74
CA ASP A 9 -7.39 4.29 -3.93
C ASP A 9 -7.09 2.85 -3.52
N TYR A 10 -8.12 2.01 -3.60
CA TYR A 10 -7.99 0.63 -3.19
C TYR A 10 -6.94 -0.12 -4.03
N PHE A 11 -6.92 0.15 -5.33
CA PHE A 11 -5.98 -0.56 -6.20
C PHE A 11 -4.55 -0.16 -5.93
N GLU A 12 -4.32 1.13 -5.67
CA GLU A 12 -2.99 1.58 -5.32
C GLU A 12 -2.53 0.97 -4.00
N ALA A 13 -3.43 0.92 -3.02
CA ALA A 13 -3.10 0.32 -1.72
C ALA A 13 -2.74 -1.15 -1.87
N GLN A 14 -3.48 -1.88 -2.69
CA GLN A 14 -3.19 -3.29 -2.92
C GLN A 14 -1.87 -3.47 -3.66
N LEU A 15 -1.60 -2.62 -4.62
CA LEU A 15 -0.34 -2.68 -5.35
C LEU A 15 0.85 -2.44 -4.42
N LEU A 16 0.77 -1.41 -3.60
CA LEU A 16 1.84 -1.11 -2.66
C LEU A 16 2.04 -2.24 -1.66
N LYS A 17 0.94 -2.80 -1.18
CA LYS A 17 1.03 -3.95 -0.28
C LYS A 17 1.77 -5.10 -0.94
N GLY A 18 1.44 -5.39 -2.20
CA GLY A 18 2.10 -6.47 -2.92
C GLY A 18 3.58 -6.23 -3.13
N LEU A 19 3.95 -5.00 -3.45
CA LEU A 19 5.36 -4.65 -3.62
C LEU A 19 6.14 -4.85 -2.33
N MET A 20 5.55 -4.44 -1.22
CA MET A 20 6.20 -4.61 0.07
C MET A 20 6.33 -6.09 0.44
N GLN A 21 5.29 -6.87 0.17
CA GLN A 21 5.33 -8.29 0.45
C GLN A 21 6.38 -9.03 -0.38
N GLN A 22 6.60 -8.58 -1.62
CA GLN A 22 7.66 -9.15 -2.44
C GLN A 22 9.02 -8.98 -1.81
N ASP A 23 9.21 -7.90 -1.08
CA ASP A 23 10.47 -7.65 -0.39
C ASP A 23 10.53 -8.32 0.98
N GLY A 24 9.54 -9.14 1.29
CA GLY A 24 9.55 -9.90 2.52
C GLY A 24 9.00 -9.17 3.73
N LEU A 25 8.38 -8.00 3.53
CA LEU A 25 7.81 -7.26 4.64
C LEU A 25 6.46 -7.82 5.05
N GLN A 26 6.20 -7.81 6.35
CA GLN A 26 4.87 -8.09 6.85
C GLN A 26 4.08 -6.81 6.83
N VAL A 27 2.96 -6.83 6.12
CA VAL A 27 2.20 -5.63 5.82
C VAL A 27 0.75 -5.83 6.20
N PHE A 28 0.14 -4.80 6.77
CA PHE A 28 -1.27 -4.84 7.17
C PHE A 28 -2.02 -3.72 6.47
N LEU A 29 -3.05 -4.11 5.72
CA LEU A 29 -3.91 -3.15 5.03
C LEU A 29 -5.19 -3.00 5.83
N HIS A 30 -5.50 -1.77 6.20
CA HIS A 30 -6.67 -1.45 7.01
C HIS A 30 -7.72 -0.76 6.16
N GLY A 31 -8.97 -1.09 6.43
CA GLY A 31 -10.11 -0.50 5.73
C GLY A 31 -10.65 -1.35 4.61
N ALA A 32 -9.86 -2.27 4.08
CA ALA A 32 -10.29 -3.06 2.92
C ALA A 32 -11.46 -3.99 3.26
N ALA A 33 -11.51 -4.48 4.50
CA ALA A 33 -12.55 -5.42 4.89
C ALA A 33 -13.93 -4.77 4.84
N LEU A 34 -14.01 -3.48 5.05
CA LEU A 34 -15.28 -2.80 5.02
C LEU A 34 -15.89 -2.80 3.63
N GLN A 35 -15.06 -2.80 2.61
CA GLN A 35 -15.54 -2.81 1.24
C GLN A 35 -16.17 -4.15 0.89
N GLY A 36 -15.53 -5.22 1.31
CA GLY A 36 -16.00 -6.54 0.94
C GLY A 36 -17.31 -6.90 1.57
N GLY A 37 -17.56 -6.43 2.77
CA GLY A 37 -18.75 -6.82 3.50
C GLY A 37 -20.03 -6.25 2.95
N LEU A 38 -19.98 -5.05 2.42
CA LEU A 38 -21.18 -4.34 2.01
C LEU A 38 -21.21 -4.00 0.53
N GLY A 39 -20.14 -4.28 -0.17
CA GLY A 39 -20.07 -3.87 -1.56
C GLY A 39 -19.94 -2.37 -1.73
N GLU A 40 -19.60 -1.67 -0.68
CA GLU A 40 -19.45 -0.23 -0.72
C GLU A 40 -18.00 0.15 -0.53
N VAL A 41 -17.60 1.18 -1.24
CA VAL A 41 -16.26 1.73 -1.10
C VAL A 41 -16.28 2.70 0.08
N PRO A 42 -15.28 2.64 0.95
CA PRO A 42 -15.19 3.64 2.01
C PRO A 42 -15.20 5.03 1.40
N ALA A 43 -16.11 5.86 1.88
CA ALA A 43 -16.36 7.12 1.21
C ALA A 43 -15.25 8.14 1.42
N LEU A 44 -14.40 7.96 2.41
CA LEU A 44 -13.56 9.04 2.86
C LEU A 44 -12.07 8.72 2.88
N GLY A 45 -11.66 7.77 2.08
CA GLY A 45 -10.24 7.54 1.94
C GLY A 45 -9.59 6.98 3.19
N HIS A 46 -10.20 5.95 3.75
CA HIS A 46 -9.72 5.42 5.03
C HIS A 46 -8.84 4.20 4.88
N LEU A 47 -8.29 3.98 3.70
CA LEU A 47 -7.34 2.90 3.53
C LEU A 47 -5.98 3.32 4.08
N SER A 48 -5.36 2.43 4.83
CA SER A 48 -4.01 2.68 5.31
C SER A 48 -3.20 1.40 5.33
N ILE A 49 -1.89 1.56 5.26
CA ILE A 49 -0.97 0.44 5.32
C ILE A 49 -0.04 0.67 6.49
N THR A 50 0.08 -0.34 7.34
CA THR A 50 1.02 -0.29 8.44
C THR A 50 2.02 -1.43 8.33
N VAL A 51 3.21 -1.20 8.84
CA VAL A 51 4.27 -2.20 8.88
C VAL A 51 4.91 -2.17 10.26
N ASN A 52 5.71 -3.18 10.56
CA ASN A 52 6.49 -3.19 11.79
C ASN A 52 7.47 -2.03 11.77
N ASP A 53 7.79 -1.52 12.95
CA ASP A 53 8.70 -0.39 13.08
C ASP A 53 10.01 -0.62 12.35
N ALA A 54 10.54 -1.84 12.44
CA ALA A 54 11.82 -2.16 11.82
C ALA A 54 11.77 -2.08 10.30
N ASN A 55 10.58 -2.16 9.70
CA ASN A 55 10.40 -2.17 8.26
C ASN A 55 9.95 -0.83 7.69
N ALA A 56 9.76 0.18 8.56
CA ALA A 56 9.16 1.43 8.10
C ALA A 56 9.99 2.13 7.04
N GLU A 57 11.31 2.14 7.21
CA GLU A 57 12.17 2.83 6.26
C GLU A 57 12.16 2.14 4.91
N ILE A 58 12.23 0.80 4.92
CA ILE A 58 12.18 0.04 3.68
C ILE A 58 10.84 0.25 2.98
N ALA A 59 9.76 0.24 3.75
CA ALA A 59 8.43 0.46 3.16
C ALA A 59 8.32 1.83 2.52
N ARG A 60 8.84 2.85 3.18
CA ARG A 60 8.81 4.19 2.61
C ARG A 60 9.63 4.30 1.34
N ASP A 61 10.77 3.61 1.29
CA ASP A 61 11.59 3.59 0.09
C ASP A 61 10.85 2.94 -1.08
N ILE A 62 10.08 1.88 -0.80
CA ILE A 62 9.27 1.23 -1.83
C ILE A 62 8.22 2.20 -2.36
N ILE A 63 7.56 2.93 -1.47
CA ILE A 63 6.55 3.89 -1.88
C ILE A 63 7.17 4.99 -2.74
N LEU A 64 8.33 5.49 -2.34
CA LEU A 64 9.00 6.52 -3.13
C LEU A 64 9.38 6.00 -4.51
N ALA A 65 9.86 4.77 -4.59
CA ALA A 65 10.20 4.18 -5.88
C ALA A 65 8.95 4.04 -6.75
N TYR A 66 7.85 3.64 -6.15
CA TYR A 66 6.59 3.56 -6.87
C TYR A 66 6.18 4.93 -7.42
N GLU A 67 6.31 5.96 -6.60
CA GLU A 67 5.91 7.30 -7.01
C GLU A 67 6.80 7.87 -8.10
N ARG A 68 8.05 7.41 -8.16
CA ARG A 68 8.96 7.82 -9.24
C ARG A 68 8.71 7.06 -10.53
N GLY A 69 7.84 6.06 -10.51
CA GLY A 69 7.57 5.26 -11.69
C GLY A 69 8.53 4.09 -11.89
N ASP A 70 9.31 3.75 -10.87
CA ASP A 70 10.30 2.67 -11.00
C ASP A 70 9.66 1.31 -11.28
N TYR A 71 8.39 1.17 -10.97
CA TYR A 71 7.66 -0.08 -11.21
C TYR A 71 6.75 0.01 -12.42
N SER A 72 6.85 1.08 -13.19
CA SER A 72 5.98 1.27 -14.34
C SER A 72 6.39 0.34 -15.47
N LEU A 73 5.41 -0.27 -16.12
CA LEU A 73 5.69 -1.11 -17.28
C LEU A 73 6.18 -0.29 -18.46
N GLU A 74 5.87 0.99 -18.49
CA GLU A 74 6.32 1.84 -19.57
C GLU A 74 7.83 2.02 -19.58
N ASP A 75 8.45 1.87 -18.44
CA ASP A 75 9.90 2.00 -18.34
C ASP A 75 10.63 0.86 -19.01
N ASP A 76 9.94 -0.21 -19.32
CA ASP A 76 10.53 -1.37 -19.97
C ASP A 76 10.61 -1.25 -21.48
N LEU A 77 10.05 -0.22 -22.01
CA LEU A 77 10.05 0.01 -23.47
C LEU A 77 11.22 0.89 -23.89
#